data_0073386aef230008d7a4723e662de485
#
_entry.id   0073386aef230008d7a4723e662de485
#
_cell.length_a   1.000
_cell.length_b   1.000
_cell.length_c   1.000
_cell.angle_alpha   90.00
_cell.angle_beta   90.00
_cell.angle_gamma   90.00
#
_symmetry.space_group_name_H-M   'P 1'
#
loop_
_entity.id
_entity.type
_entity.pdbx_description
1 polymer ?
#
loop_
_entity_poly.entity_id
_entity_poly.type
_entity_poly.pdbx_seq_one_letter_code
_entity_poly.pdbx_strand_id
1 'polypeptide(L)'
;MPYLGNTLQVAFPSYTSIDDISAGFNGSTKTFALNVGGSTPVPFPINPQQCLISVNGVIQKPDPTGTSGFNLVGSNIVFASAPSLGWAFFGVILAGADYVNVGVQYPDGTVSAPSVTFANALTTGFYLAGANQLGVGTNGVARIIFDANNRATVYSAAIGNINTLPDAATITPNFASGNNFAVTLGGNRTLANPTNINPGQSGTIVVTQDSTGNRQLSFGGYWKYPGGPSAVPNLSTAAGAVDVIGYYVESATRITFRILSNVS
;
A
#
# COMPACT_ATOMS: atom_id res chain seq x y z
N MET A 1 20.30 2.26 23.33
CA MET A 1 19.04 1.68 22.81
C MET A 1 19.35 0.98 21.50
N PRO A 2 18.99 -0.27 21.31
CA PRO A 2 19.15 -0.89 20.00
C PRO A 2 18.24 -0.18 19.00
N TYR A 3 18.75 0.11 17.82
CA TYR A 3 18.02 0.68 16.70
C TYR A 3 16.95 -0.31 16.24
N LEU A 4 15.68 0.03 16.37
CA LEU A 4 14.52 -0.79 16.03
C LEU A 4 13.97 -0.49 14.62
N GLY A 5 14.78 0.08 13.74
CA GLY A 5 14.42 0.28 12.34
C GLY A 5 14.98 -0.83 11.45
N ASN A 6 14.45 -0.95 10.22
CA ASN A 6 15.13 -1.70 9.17
C ASN A 6 16.59 -1.28 9.17
N THR A 7 17.51 -2.26 9.14
CA THR A 7 18.91 -1.99 8.78
C THR A 7 18.85 -1.05 7.59
N LEU A 8 19.37 0.17 7.76
CA LEU A 8 19.62 1.03 6.62
C LEU A 8 20.34 0.13 5.61
N GLN A 9 19.67 -0.21 4.53
CA GLN A 9 20.40 -0.61 3.34
C GLN A 9 21.25 0.61 3.06
N VAL A 10 22.49 0.56 3.49
CA VAL A 10 23.49 1.49 3.03
C VAL A 10 23.50 1.22 1.55
N ALA A 11 22.81 2.05 0.78
CA ALA A 11 23.13 2.20 -0.61
C ALA A 11 24.58 2.67 -0.57
N PHE A 12 25.51 1.72 -0.64
CA PHE A 12 26.88 2.05 -0.96
C PHE A 12 26.74 2.88 -2.24
N PRO A 13 27.19 4.14 -2.27
CA PRO A 13 27.39 4.81 -3.52
C PRO A 13 28.32 3.88 -4.28
N SER A 14 27.79 3.03 -5.13
CA SER A 14 28.58 2.14 -5.95
C SER A 14 29.21 3.00 -7.02
N TYR A 15 30.40 3.55 -6.70
CA TYR A 15 31.26 4.11 -7.73
C TYR A 15 31.58 2.97 -8.69
N THR A 16 31.06 3.06 -9.89
CA THR A 16 31.29 2.05 -10.91
C THR A 16 32.46 2.50 -11.76
N SER A 17 33.52 1.73 -11.78
CA SER A 17 34.70 2.03 -12.60
C SER A 17 34.35 1.87 -14.07
N ILE A 18 34.65 2.89 -14.88
CA ILE A 18 34.56 2.81 -16.33
C ILE A 18 35.75 2.05 -16.85
N ASP A 19 35.58 1.20 -17.84
CA ASP A 19 36.65 0.44 -18.48
C ASP A 19 37.72 1.38 -19.06
N ASP A 20 38.97 0.96 -19.00
CA ASP A 20 40.09 1.75 -19.54
C ASP A 20 39.99 1.85 -21.06
N ILE A 21 39.83 3.07 -21.57
CA ILE A 21 39.74 3.39 -22.99
C ILE A 21 41.05 3.96 -23.56
N SER A 22 42.11 4.02 -22.72
CA SER A 22 43.38 4.67 -23.09
C SER A 22 44.10 3.99 -24.29
N ALA A 23 43.88 2.70 -24.51
CA ALA A 23 44.38 1.99 -25.68
C ALA A 23 43.92 2.56 -27.03
N GLY A 24 42.79 3.25 -27.03
CA GLY A 24 42.23 3.92 -28.22
C GLY A 24 42.71 5.36 -28.41
N PHE A 25 43.52 5.91 -27.49
CA PHE A 25 44.01 7.29 -27.57
C PHE A 25 45.11 7.42 -28.67
N ASN A 26 44.92 8.33 -29.59
CA ASN A 26 45.78 8.48 -30.75
C ASN A 26 45.95 9.95 -31.23
N GLY A 27 45.48 10.92 -30.45
CA GLY A 27 45.49 12.35 -30.78
C GLY A 27 44.52 12.80 -31.87
N SER A 28 43.68 11.88 -32.37
CA SER A 28 42.68 12.19 -33.42
C SER A 28 41.29 11.75 -33.07
N THR A 29 41.13 10.59 -32.41
CA THR A 29 39.86 10.02 -32.00
C THR A 29 39.32 10.74 -30.76
N LYS A 30 38.05 11.17 -30.79
CA LYS A 30 37.40 11.87 -29.69
C LYS A 30 36.28 11.06 -29.01
N THR A 31 35.80 10.01 -29.68
CA THR A 31 34.61 9.24 -29.24
C THR A 31 35.01 7.84 -28.83
N PHE A 32 34.63 7.44 -27.61
CA PHE A 32 34.96 6.14 -27.03
C PHE A 32 33.71 5.56 -26.38
N ALA A 33 33.49 4.25 -26.49
CA ALA A 33 32.39 3.58 -25.82
C ALA A 33 32.56 3.67 -24.29
N LEU A 34 31.49 4.04 -23.60
CA LEU A 34 31.45 3.98 -22.15
C LEU A 34 30.98 2.58 -21.74
N ASN A 35 31.92 1.76 -21.28
CA ASN A 35 31.66 0.40 -20.84
C ASN A 35 32.06 0.21 -19.37
N VAL A 36 31.46 -0.79 -18.75
CA VAL A 36 31.77 -1.30 -17.41
C VAL A 36 31.80 -2.82 -17.51
N GLY A 37 32.97 -3.42 -17.24
CA GLY A 37 33.16 -4.87 -17.37
C GLY A 37 32.87 -5.39 -18.80
N GLY A 38 33.27 -4.62 -19.82
CA GLY A 38 33.07 -4.97 -21.23
C GLY A 38 31.69 -4.71 -21.82
N SER A 39 30.75 -4.18 -21.05
CA SER A 39 29.37 -3.94 -21.49
C SER A 39 28.90 -2.51 -21.18
N THR A 40 27.98 -2.00 -21.99
CA THR A 40 27.31 -0.72 -21.68
C THR A 40 26.59 -0.82 -20.33
N PRO A 41 26.86 0.09 -19.38
CA PRO A 41 26.23 0.00 -18.05
C PRO A 41 24.72 0.23 -18.10
N VAL A 42 24.00 -0.47 -17.22
CA VAL A 42 22.57 -0.29 -17.02
C VAL A 42 22.34 -0.04 -15.52
N PRO A 43 21.80 1.11 -15.14
CA PRO A 43 21.41 2.24 -16.01
C PRO A 43 22.61 2.99 -16.60
N PHE A 44 22.43 3.53 -17.79
CA PHE A 44 23.44 4.38 -18.42
C PHE A 44 23.39 5.81 -17.84
N PRO A 45 24.53 6.46 -17.53
CA PRO A 45 24.53 7.85 -17.08
C PRO A 45 24.02 8.75 -18.22
N ILE A 46 22.97 9.53 -17.93
CA ILE A 46 22.33 10.40 -18.92
C ILE A 46 22.92 11.81 -18.97
N ASN A 47 23.74 12.15 -17.98
CA ASN A 47 24.35 13.46 -17.84
C ASN A 47 25.86 13.32 -17.58
N PRO A 48 26.74 14.03 -18.28
CA PRO A 48 28.18 13.95 -18.05
C PRO A 48 28.58 14.32 -16.61
N GLN A 49 27.80 15.11 -15.87
CA GLN A 49 28.03 15.39 -14.45
C GLN A 49 27.94 14.14 -13.55
N GLN A 50 27.36 13.04 -14.04
CA GLN A 50 27.31 11.76 -13.34
C GLN A 50 28.62 10.97 -13.45
N CYS A 51 29.59 11.48 -14.21
CA CYS A 51 30.88 10.85 -14.37
C CYS A 51 32.03 11.75 -13.86
N LEU A 52 33.00 11.13 -13.20
CA LEU A 52 34.30 11.74 -12.94
C LEU A 52 35.31 11.11 -13.89
N ILE A 53 35.86 11.87 -14.79
CA ILE A 53 36.83 11.39 -15.79
C ILE A 53 38.14 12.16 -15.63
N SER A 54 39.26 11.41 -15.65
CA SER A 54 40.59 11.95 -15.67
C SER A 54 41.35 11.41 -16.90
N VAL A 55 42.01 12.32 -17.61
CA VAL A 55 42.92 11.98 -18.73
C VAL A 55 44.29 12.52 -18.40
N ASN A 56 45.31 11.64 -18.40
CA ASN A 56 46.69 11.93 -18.03
C ASN A 56 46.83 12.67 -16.68
N GLY A 57 45.97 12.29 -15.68
CA GLY A 57 45.95 12.87 -14.34
C GLY A 57 45.16 14.20 -14.25
N VAL A 58 44.64 14.73 -15.35
CA VAL A 58 43.84 15.96 -15.37
C VAL A 58 42.36 15.62 -15.39
N ILE A 59 41.60 16.13 -14.42
CA ILE A 59 40.11 15.97 -14.38
C ILE A 59 39.52 16.73 -15.55
N GLN A 60 38.70 16.05 -16.32
CA GLN A 60 37.98 16.60 -17.47
C GLN A 60 36.69 17.25 -17.00
N LYS A 61 36.40 18.46 -17.46
CA LYS A 61 35.15 19.15 -17.14
C LYS A 61 33.98 18.43 -17.82
N PRO A 62 32.93 18.02 -17.09
CA PRO A 62 31.70 17.57 -17.74
C PRO A 62 31.00 18.75 -18.42
N ASP A 63 30.76 18.65 -19.72
CA ASP A 63 30.19 19.73 -20.50
C ASP A 63 29.13 19.19 -21.50
N PRO A 64 27.83 19.34 -21.17
CA PRO A 64 26.75 18.90 -22.06
C PRO A 64 26.76 19.59 -23.45
N THR A 65 27.43 20.72 -23.58
CA THR A 65 27.57 21.41 -24.88
C THR A 65 28.65 20.82 -25.75
N GLY A 66 29.57 20.02 -25.18
CA GLY A 66 30.66 19.36 -25.91
C GLY A 66 31.78 20.30 -26.35
N THR A 67 31.83 21.55 -25.84
CA THR A 67 32.82 22.57 -26.25
C THR A 67 34.12 22.47 -25.43
N SER A 68 34.08 21.87 -24.25
CA SER A 68 35.23 21.66 -23.37
C SER A 68 35.16 20.32 -22.63
N GLY A 69 36.30 19.80 -22.17
CA GLY A 69 36.37 18.56 -21.40
C GLY A 69 35.71 17.39 -22.13
N PHE A 70 34.57 16.89 -21.62
CA PHE A 70 33.85 15.77 -22.23
C PHE A 70 32.32 15.90 -22.10
N ASN A 71 31.61 15.23 -23.03
CA ASN A 71 30.18 15.03 -23.02
C ASN A 71 29.85 13.53 -23.13
N LEU A 72 28.60 13.16 -22.84
CA LEU A 72 28.03 11.84 -23.15
C LEU A 72 27.07 11.98 -24.34
N VAL A 73 27.30 11.18 -25.38
CA VAL A 73 26.45 11.16 -26.58
C VAL A 73 26.11 9.70 -26.93
N GLY A 74 24.84 9.35 -26.83
CA GLY A 74 24.42 7.96 -26.89
C GLY A 74 25.09 7.14 -25.79
N SER A 75 25.75 6.05 -26.15
CA SER A 75 26.53 5.20 -25.21
C SER A 75 28.03 5.52 -25.21
N ASN A 76 28.43 6.75 -25.57
CA ASN A 76 29.83 7.10 -25.74
C ASN A 76 30.23 8.30 -24.89
N ILE A 77 31.49 8.28 -24.46
CA ILE A 77 32.25 9.46 -23.99
C ILE A 77 32.79 10.19 -25.21
N VAL A 78 32.54 11.48 -25.32
CA VAL A 78 33.02 12.34 -26.41
C VAL A 78 33.85 13.46 -25.82
N PHE A 79 35.16 13.45 -26.07
CA PHE A 79 36.07 14.54 -25.66
C PHE A 79 36.01 15.74 -26.61
N ALA A 80 36.07 16.93 -26.06
CA ALA A 80 36.19 18.14 -26.85
C ALA A 80 37.50 18.20 -27.66
N SER A 81 38.57 17.68 -27.08
CA SER A 81 39.88 17.50 -27.72
C SER A 81 40.30 16.03 -27.65
N ALA A 82 40.87 15.51 -28.76
CA ALA A 82 41.30 14.12 -28.82
C ALA A 82 42.45 13.86 -27.86
N PRO A 83 42.37 12.85 -26.98
CA PRO A 83 43.48 12.46 -26.09
C PRO A 83 44.67 11.94 -26.87
N SER A 84 45.90 12.34 -26.47
CA SER A 84 47.12 11.94 -27.15
C SER A 84 47.51 10.49 -26.87
N LEU A 85 48.21 9.88 -27.79
CA LEU A 85 48.76 8.55 -27.64
C LEU A 85 49.62 8.44 -26.34
N GLY A 86 49.40 7.38 -25.58
CA GLY A 86 50.10 7.10 -24.32
C GLY A 86 49.60 7.84 -23.11
N TRP A 87 48.53 8.66 -23.21
CA TRP A 87 47.89 9.26 -22.07
C TRP A 87 47.04 8.22 -21.31
N ALA A 88 47.11 8.27 -19.97
CA ALA A 88 46.34 7.38 -19.12
C ALA A 88 44.88 7.85 -19.02
N PHE A 89 43.98 6.90 -18.82
CA PHE A 89 42.59 7.13 -18.54
C PHE A 89 42.17 6.60 -17.15
N PHE A 90 41.32 7.33 -16.47
CA PHE A 90 40.60 6.86 -15.31
C PHE A 90 39.19 7.47 -15.35
N GLY A 91 38.18 6.67 -15.12
CA GLY A 91 36.80 7.14 -15.06
C GLY A 91 35.97 6.35 -14.07
N VAL A 92 35.06 7.06 -13.41
CA VAL A 92 34.03 6.44 -12.55
C VAL A 92 32.69 7.07 -12.84
N ILE A 93 31.64 6.27 -12.82
CA ILE A 93 30.26 6.73 -12.76
C ILE A 93 29.97 6.98 -11.28
N LEU A 94 29.60 8.21 -10.95
CA LEU A 94 29.15 8.60 -9.64
C LEU A 94 27.65 8.22 -9.59
N ALA A 95 27.25 7.35 -8.67
CA ALA A 95 25.85 7.09 -8.44
C ALA A 95 25.18 8.40 -7.97
N GLY A 96 24.63 9.13 -8.92
CA GLY A 96 23.84 10.32 -8.62
C GLY A 96 22.57 9.93 -7.92
N ALA A 97 22.14 10.76 -6.96
CA ALA A 97 20.83 10.64 -6.29
C ALA A 97 19.63 10.92 -7.23
N ASP A 98 19.83 10.88 -8.54
CA ASP A 98 18.80 11.17 -9.55
C ASP A 98 17.82 10.00 -9.77
N TYR A 99 17.91 8.95 -8.96
CA TYR A 99 16.88 7.92 -8.93
C TYR A 99 15.81 8.16 -7.86
N VAL A 100 15.29 9.37 -7.77
CA VAL A 100 13.86 9.51 -7.58
C VAL A 100 13.26 9.42 -8.98
N ASN A 101 13.12 8.22 -9.48
CA ASN A 101 12.34 8.00 -10.67
C ASN A 101 10.91 8.42 -10.36
N VAL A 102 10.53 9.57 -10.86
CA VAL A 102 9.14 10.05 -10.86
C VAL A 102 8.39 9.09 -11.78
N GLY A 103 7.97 7.95 -11.23
CA GLY A 103 7.27 6.89 -11.96
C GLY A 103 8.04 5.57 -11.99
N VAL A 104 8.29 4.96 -10.81
CA VAL A 104 8.66 3.54 -10.76
C VAL A 104 7.51 2.75 -11.37
N GLN A 105 7.67 2.30 -12.61
CA GLN A 105 6.76 1.34 -13.20
C GLN A 105 7.19 -0.06 -12.74
N TYR A 106 6.33 -0.68 -11.96
CA TYR A 106 6.51 -2.08 -11.62
C TYR A 106 6.02 -2.95 -12.79
N PRO A 107 6.65 -4.10 -13.09
CA PRO A 107 6.08 -5.07 -14.04
C PRO A 107 4.69 -5.49 -13.55
N ASP A 108 3.83 -5.94 -14.46
CA ASP A 108 2.45 -6.32 -14.13
C ASP A 108 2.37 -7.40 -13.05
N GLY A 109 3.29 -8.34 -13.08
CA GLY A 109 3.30 -9.49 -12.20
C GLY A 109 2.12 -10.44 -12.45
N THR A 110 1.95 -11.41 -11.58
CA THR A 110 0.84 -12.35 -11.55
C THR A 110 0.45 -12.65 -10.10
N VAL A 111 -0.66 -13.34 -9.88
CA VAL A 111 -1.05 -13.75 -8.52
C VAL A 111 0.00 -14.65 -7.85
N SER A 112 0.71 -15.49 -8.64
CA SER A 112 1.77 -16.38 -8.13
C SER A 112 3.16 -15.77 -8.11
N ALA A 113 3.36 -14.62 -8.79
CA ALA A 113 4.58 -13.83 -8.80
C ALA A 113 4.22 -12.33 -8.83
N PRO A 114 3.74 -11.77 -7.71
CA PRO A 114 3.33 -10.37 -7.64
C PRO A 114 4.46 -9.40 -7.94
N SER A 115 4.13 -8.22 -8.47
CA SER A 115 5.11 -7.16 -8.80
C SER A 115 5.78 -6.57 -7.56
N VAL A 116 5.02 -6.46 -6.47
CA VAL A 116 5.51 -5.99 -5.16
C VAL A 116 5.32 -7.11 -4.16
N THR A 117 6.42 -7.67 -3.67
CA THR A 117 6.42 -8.84 -2.79
C THR A 117 7.23 -8.59 -1.52
N PHE A 118 7.17 -9.51 -0.58
CA PHE A 118 7.97 -9.52 0.64
C PHE A 118 9.11 -10.55 0.50
N ALA A 119 10.30 -10.24 1.01
CA ALA A 119 11.50 -11.07 0.87
C ALA A 119 11.29 -12.54 1.26
N ASN A 120 10.48 -12.79 2.29
CA ASN A 120 10.18 -14.13 2.81
C ASN A 120 8.83 -14.69 2.33
N ALA A 121 8.16 -14.02 1.39
CA ALA A 121 6.84 -14.41 0.89
C ALA A 121 6.63 -13.94 -0.56
N LEU A 122 7.44 -14.48 -1.48
CA LEU A 122 7.48 -14.05 -2.88
C LEU A 122 6.17 -14.26 -3.66
N THR A 123 5.25 -15.04 -3.13
CA THR A 123 3.90 -15.28 -3.69
C THR A 123 2.81 -14.46 -3.00
N THR A 124 3.21 -13.48 -2.17
CA THR A 124 2.31 -12.59 -1.43
C THR A 124 2.64 -11.15 -1.80
N GLY A 125 1.63 -10.39 -2.25
CA GLY A 125 1.86 -9.01 -2.65
C GLY A 125 0.81 -8.42 -3.58
N PHE A 126 1.20 -7.38 -4.31
CA PHE A 126 0.35 -6.66 -5.26
C PHE A 126 0.73 -7.01 -6.70
N TYR A 127 -0.26 -7.13 -7.58
CA TYR A 127 -0.08 -7.43 -9.00
C TYR A 127 -1.18 -6.78 -9.85
N LEU A 128 -0.94 -6.62 -11.15
CA LEU A 128 -1.95 -6.18 -12.10
C LEU A 128 -2.81 -7.39 -12.50
N ALA A 129 -4.03 -7.49 -11.96
CA ALA A 129 -4.94 -8.62 -12.20
C ALA A 129 -5.55 -8.62 -13.61
N GLY A 130 -5.50 -7.50 -14.31
CA GLY A 130 -5.97 -7.24 -15.66
C GLY A 130 -5.88 -5.77 -15.99
N ALA A 131 -6.26 -5.34 -17.17
CA ALA A 131 -6.24 -3.93 -17.55
C ALA A 131 -7.02 -3.07 -16.54
N ASN A 132 -6.32 -2.10 -15.91
CA ASN A 132 -6.86 -1.23 -14.87
C ASN A 132 -7.42 -1.97 -13.61
N GLN A 133 -6.84 -3.13 -13.26
CA GLN A 133 -7.26 -3.91 -12.11
C GLN A 133 -6.09 -4.15 -11.15
N LEU A 134 -6.22 -3.73 -9.91
CA LEU A 134 -5.24 -4.02 -8.87
C LEU A 134 -5.64 -5.27 -8.08
N GLY A 135 -4.76 -6.27 -8.09
CA GLY A 135 -4.91 -7.49 -7.31
C GLY A 135 -4.05 -7.51 -6.05
N VAL A 136 -4.59 -8.06 -4.99
CA VAL A 136 -3.88 -8.43 -3.77
C VAL A 136 -3.91 -9.95 -3.64
N GLY A 137 -2.74 -10.58 -3.60
CA GLY A 137 -2.59 -12.01 -3.45
C GLY A 137 -1.86 -12.42 -2.17
N THR A 138 -2.19 -13.56 -1.63
CA THR A 138 -1.43 -14.21 -0.56
C THR A 138 -1.24 -15.69 -0.90
N ASN A 139 0.00 -16.15 -0.77
CA ASN A 139 0.37 -17.54 -1.09
C ASN A 139 -0.07 -17.97 -2.51
N GLY A 140 0.11 -17.07 -3.50
CA GLY A 140 -0.24 -17.34 -4.90
C GLY A 140 -1.74 -17.38 -5.21
N VAL A 141 -2.60 -16.94 -4.28
CA VAL A 141 -4.06 -16.93 -4.43
C VAL A 141 -4.59 -15.51 -4.31
N ALA A 142 -5.45 -15.10 -5.26
CA ALA A 142 -6.12 -13.80 -5.21
C ALA A 142 -7.01 -13.69 -3.96
N ARG A 143 -6.94 -12.55 -3.27
CA ARG A 143 -7.76 -12.24 -2.09
C ARG A 143 -8.74 -11.11 -2.36
N ILE A 144 -8.25 -10.04 -2.96
CA ILE A 144 -9.07 -8.89 -3.33
C ILE A 144 -8.64 -8.44 -4.72
N ILE A 145 -9.60 -8.08 -5.55
CA ILE A 145 -9.37 -7.38 -6.82
C ILE A 145 -10.21 -6.11 -6.82
N PHE A 146 -9.57 -4.95 -7.07
CA PHE A 146 -10.21 -3.69 -7.40
C PHE A 146 -10.27 -3.58 -8.92
N ASP A 147 -11.46 -3.50 -9.49
CA ASP A 147 -11.65 -3.50 -10.94
C ASP A 147 -11.89 -2.09 -11.52
N ALA A 148 -11.84 -2.01 -12.84
CA ALA A 148 -12.06 -0.78 -13.58
C ALA A 148 -13.48 -0.18 -13.43
N ASN A 149 -14.43 -0.94 -12.86
CA ASN A 149 -15.82 -0.52 -12.65
C ASN A 149 -16.08 -0.06 -11.20
N ASN A 150 -15.04 0.32 -10.46
CA ASN A 150 -15.10 0.78 -9.07
C ASN A 150 -15.63 -0.28 -8.08
N ARG A 151 -15.41 -1.57 -8.35
CA ARG A 151 -15.81 -2.67 -7.48
C ARG A 151 -14.59 -3.30 -6.82
N ALA A 152 -14.76 -3.70 -5.55
CA ALA A 152 -13.84 -4.56 -4.83
C ALA A 152 -14.45 -5.95 -4.71
N THR A 153 -13.82 -6.95 -5.33
CA THR A 153 -14.22 -8.36 -5.20
C THR A 153 -13.32 -9.04 -4.18
N VAL A 154 -13.93 -9.58 -3.12
CA VAL A 154 -13.25 -10.38 -2.09
C VAL A 154 -13.47 -11.86 -2.41
N TYR A 155 -12.37 -12.60 -2.64
CA TYR A 155 -12.40 -14.02 -3.03
C TYR A 155 -12.40 -15.00 -1.85
N SER A 156 -12.47 -14.49 -0.63
CA SER A 156 -12.56 -15.29 0.60
C SER A 156 -13.49 -14.62 1.59
N ALA A 157 -13.77 -15.26 2.72
CA ALA A 157 -14.59 -14.67 3.76
C ALA A 157 -13.98 -13.34 4.26
N ALA A 158 -14.78 -12.28 4.23
CA ALA A 158 -14.48 -11.04 4.94
C ALA A 158 -15.06 -11.16 6.36
N ILE A 159 -14.17 -11.36 7.34
CA ILE A 159 -14.56 -11.54 8.75
C ILE A 159 -14.52 -10.17 9.41
N GLY A 160 -15.67 -9.68 9.85
CA GLY A 160 -15.77 -8.49 10.69
C GLY A 160 -15.60 -8.85 12.17
N ASN A 161 -14.80 -8.07 12.90
CA ASN A 161 -14.70 -8.22 14.36
C ASN A 161 -16.07 -7.99 15.02
N ILE A 162 -16.33 -8.74 16.10
CA ILE A 162 -17.47 -8.50 16.98
C ILE A 162 -16.97 -7.64 18.15
N ASN A 163 -17.48 -6.42 18.26
CA ASN A 163 -17.12 -5.48 19.32
C ASN A 163 -18.08 -5.63 20.50
N THR A 164 -17.56 -5.99 21.67
CA THR A 164 -18.38 -6.07 22.90
C THR A 164 -18.75 -4.67 23.37
N LEU A 165 -20.06 -4.40 23.49
CA LEU A 165 -20.58 -3.17 24.06
C LEU A 165 -20.67 -3.32 25.59
N PRO A 166 -20.19 -2.33 26.35
CA PRO A 166 -20.39 -2.33 27.82
C PRO A 166 -21.89 -2.29 28.16
N ASP A 167 -22.31 -3.13 29.10
CA ASP A 167 -23.67 -3.06 29.65
C ASP A 167 -23.82 -1.84 30.57
N ALA A 168 -24.61 -0.87 30.11
CA ALA A 168 -24.88 0.36 30.83
C ALA A 168 -26.34 0.77 30.62
N ALA A 169 -26.89 1.64 31.48
CA ALA A 169 -28.25 2.16 31.32
C ALA A 169 -28.51 2.70 29.90
N THR A 170 -27.51 3.32 29.32
CA THR A 170 -27.49 3.78 27.91
C THR A 170 -26.30 3.17 27.21
N ILE A 171 -26.54 2.37 26.18
CA ILE A 171 -25.52 1.69 25.35
C ILE A 171 -25.36 2.48 24.07
N THR A 172 -24.17 3.03 23.83
CA THR A 172 -23.85 3.84 22.65
C THR A 172 -22.84 3.14 21.77
N PRO A 173 -23.25 2.47 20.66
CA PRO A 173 -22.32 1.86 19.73
C PRO A 173 -21.47 2.93 19.04
N ASN A 174 -20.17 2.62 18.83
CA ASN A 174 -19.30 3.42 17.97
C ASN A 174 -19.17 2.71 16.63
N PHE A 175 -19.81 3.22 15.58
CA PHE A 175 -19.80 2.60 14.26
C PHE A 175 -18.46 2.70 13.51
N ALA A 176 -17.53 3.52 13.99
CA ALA A 176 -16.15 3.48 13.48
C ALA A 176 -15.35 2.26 13.96
N SER A 177 -15.78 1.58 15.03
CA SER A 177 -15.06 0.39 15.54
C SER A 177 -15.41 -0.90 14.80
N GLY A 178 -16.46 -0.92 13.99
CA GLY A 178 -16.84 -2.08 13.17
C GLY A 178 -18.32 -2.14 12.86
N ASN A 179 -18.70 -3.25 12.24
CA ASN A 179 -20.08 -3.49 11.80
C ASN A 179 -20.85 -4.46 12.72
N ASN A 180 -20.14 -5.23 13.55
CA ASN A 180 -20.77 -6.23 14.38
C ASN A 180 -20.48 -5.95 15.85
N PHE A 181 -21.50 -6.07 16.66
CA PHE A 181 -21.47 -5.79 18.07
C PHE A 181 -22.16 -6.89 18.87
N ALA A 182 -21.83 -7.01 20.15
CA ALA A 182 -22.51 -7.91 21.08
C ALA A 182 -22.67 -7.24 22.43
N VAL A 183 -23.78 -7.53 23.11
CA VAL A 183 -24.02 -7.08 24.48
C VAL A 183 -24.84 -8.13 25.25
N THR A 184 -24.50 -8.35 26.52
CA THR A 184 -25.36 -9.09 27.47
C THR A 184 -26.05 -8.07 28.35
N LEU A 185 -27.37 -8.08 28.39
CA LEU A 185 -28.16 -7.12 29.15
C LEU A 185 -28.32 -7.57 30.59
N GLY A 186 -27.76 -6.83 31.56
CA GLY A 186 -27.96 -7.00 32.98
C GLY A 186 -29.14 -6.20 33.54
N GLY A 187 -29.92 -5.53 32.70
CA GLY A 187 -31.09 -4.76 33.08
C GLY A 187 -31.81 -4.20 31.85
N ASN A 188 -32.89 -3.44 32.06
CA ASN A 188 -33.53 -2.68 31.00
C ASN A 188 -32.58 -1.57 30.53
N ARG A 189 -32.35 -1.47 29.21
CA ARG A 189 -31.36 -0.57 28.60
C ARG A 189 -31.95 0.25 27.48
N THR A 190 -31.22 1.32 27.12
CA THR A 190 -31.48 2.10 25.91
C THR A 190 -30.32 1.92 24.95
N LEU A 191 -30.57 1.40 23.76
CA LEU A 191 -29.64 1.45 22.66
C LEU A 191 -29.72 2.86 22.06
N ALA A 192 -28.77 3.70 22.42
CA ALA A 192 -28.70 5.08 21.97
C ALA A 192 -28.39 5.19 20.48
N ASN A 193 -28.48 6.39 19.92
CA ASN A 193 -27.99 6.66 18.59
C ASN A 193 -26.47 6.41 18.54
N PRO A 194 -25.97 5.64 17.57
CA PRO A 194 -24.54 5.39 17.46
C PRO A 194 -23.74 6.67 17.21
N THR A 195 -22.45 6.64 17.53
CA THR A 195 -21.48 7.64 17.09
C THR A 195 -20.81 7.21 15.79
N ASN A 196 -20.21 8.15 15.05
CA ASN A 196 -19.46 7.90 13.81
C ASN A 196 -20.26 7.12 12.74
N ILE A 197 -21.49 7.55 12.53
CA ILE A 197 -22.43 6.92 11.59
C ILE A 197 -22.00 7.23 10.15
N ASN A 198 -21.90 6.19 9.32
CA ASN A 198 -21.66 6.32 7.87
C ASN A 198 -22.82 5.71 7.08
N PRO A 199 -23.50 6.46 6.19
CA PRO A 199 -24.48 5.91 5.27
C PRO A 199 -23.92 4.77 4.42
N GLY A 200 -24.73 3.71 4.25
CA GLY A 200 -24.31 2.49 3.55
C GLY A 200 -23.72 1.41 4.47
N GLN A 201 -23.38 1.73 5.72
CA GLN A 201 -22.91 0.74 6.69
C GLN A 201 -24.05 -0.21 7.08
N SER A 202 -23.72 -1.49 7.18
CA SER A 202 -24.66 -2.53 7.64
C SER A 202 -23.95 -3.51 8.54
N GLY A 203 -24.71 -4.15 9.43
CA GLY A 203 -24.12 -5.11 10.36
C GLY A 203 -25.14 -5.71 11.30
N THR A 204 -24.64 -6.27 12.41
CA THR A 204 -25.45 -6.94 13.41
C THR A 204 -25.10 -6.51 14.82
N ILE A 205 -26.10 -6.55 15.71
CA ILE A 205 -25.89 -6.45 17.16
C ILE A 205 -26.51 -7.70 17.80
N VAL A 206 -25.69 -8.54 18.38
CA VAL A 206 -26.14 -9.71 19.17
C VAL A 206 -26.48 -9.25 20.56
N VAL A 207 -27.72 -9.48 20.97
CA VAL A 207 -28.23 -9.11 22.29
C VAL A 207 -28.56 -10.37 23.05
N THR A 208 -27.91 -10.58 24.19
CA THR A 208 -28.11 -11.75 25.04
C THR A 208 -28.80 -11.32 26.34
N GLN A 209 -29.81 -12.05 26.76
CA GLN A 209 -30.41 -11.92 28.09
C GLN A 209 -29.45 -12.46 29.14
N ASP A 210 -29.38 -11.84 30.30
CA ASP A 210 -28.67 -12.41 31.47
C ASP A 210 -29.37 -13.66 32.05
N SER A 211 -28.84 -14.18 33.14
CA SER A 211 -29.41 -15.34 33.83
C SER A 211 -30.79 -15.08 34.45
N THR A 212 -31.23 -13.85 34.55
CA THR A 212 -32.55 -13.46 35.05
C THR A 212 -33.59 -13.38 33.91
N GLY A 213 -33.19 -12.91 32.74
CA GLY A 213 -34.10 -12.65 31.61
C GLY A 213 -34.99 -11.44 31.80
N ASN A 214 -35.99 -11.32 30.94
CA ASN A 214 -36.98 -10.21 30.92
C ASN A 214 -36.37 -8.81 30.79
N ARG A 215 -35.16 -8.68 30.20
CA ARG A 215 -34.54 -7.39 29.93
C ARG A 215 -35.13 -6.79 28.67
N GLN A 216 -35.46 -5.52 28.73
CA GLN A 216 -36.02 -4.77 27.61
C GLN A 216 -34.97 -3.82 27.03
N LEU A 217 -35.07 -3.56 25.73
CA LEU A 217 -34.23 -2.61 25.03
C LEU A 217 -35.12 -1.54 24.38
N SER A 218 -34.96 -0.29 24.77
CA SER A 218 -35.49 0.85 24.05
C SER A 218 -34.46 1.38 23.05
N PHE A 219 -34.94 2.20 22.07
CA PHE A 219 -34.11 2.63 20.94
C PHE A 219 -34.07 4.15 20.82
N GLY A 220 -32.91 4.69 20.55
CA GLY A 220 -32.70 6.10 20.23
C GLY A 220 -33.43 6.51 18.93
N GLY A 221 -33.65 7.81 18.77
CA GLY A 221 -34.50 8.34 17.71
C GLY A 221 -34.04 8.08 16.27
N TYR A 222 -32.79 7.64 16.03
CA TYR A 222 -32.29 7.30 14.71
C TYR A 222 -32.70 5.89 14.27
N TRP A 223 -32.98 4.99 15.21
CA TRP A 223 -33.39 3.63 14.95
C TRP A 223 -34.82 3.57 14.45
N LYS A 224 -35.03 2.99 13.26
CA LYS A 224 -36.36 2.86 12.60
C LYS A 224 -36.64 1.38 12.35
N TYR A 225 -37.85 0.98 12.70
CA TYR A 225 -38.37 -0.39 12.59
C TYR A 225 -39.73 -0.43 11.95
N PRO A 226 -40.18 -1.57 11.40
CA PRO A 226 -41.51 -1.70 10.79
C PRO A 226 -42.63 -1.44 11.79
N GLY A 227 -43.70 -0.85 11.31
CA GLY A 227 -44.91 -0.55 12.13
C GLY A 227 -44.91 0.81 12.81
N GLY A 228 -43.81 1.58 12.69
CA GLY A 228 -43.71 2.94 13.25
C GLY A 228 -43.53 2.97 14.78
N PRO A 229 -43.61 4.17 15.38
CA PRO A 229 -43.25 4.36 16.80
C PRO A 229 -44.06 3.55 17.83
N SER A 230 -45.27 3.10 17.47
CA SER A 230 -46.10 2.29 18.36
C SER A 230 -45.83 0.80 18.33
N ALA A 231 -44.95 0.33 17.43
CA ALA A 231 -44.62 -1.08 17.23
C ALA A 231 -43.18 -1.40 17.65
N VAL A 232 -42.75 -0.88 18.81
CA VAL A 232 -41.39 -1.13 19.33
C VAL A 232 -41.10 -2.64 19.37
N PRO A 233 -40.07 -3.13 18.69
CA PRO A 233 -39.78 -4.56 18.70
C PRO A 233 -39.33 -5.01 20.11
N ASN A 234 -39.90 -6.11 20.59
CA ASN A 234 -39.54 -6.70 21.87
C ASN A 234 -38.44 -7.73 21.67
N LEU A 235 -37.54 -7.83 22.66
CA LEU A 235 -36.57 -8.90 22.78
C LEU A 235 -37.24 -10.17 23.32
N SER A 236 -36.62 -11.31 23.08
CA SER A 236 -36.94 -12.57 23.76
C SER A 236 -36.70 -12.44 25.25
N THR A 237 -37.57 -13.03 26.07
CA THR A 237 -37.58 -12.79 27.54
C THR A 237 -36.92 -13.88 28.34
N ALA A 238 -36.71 -15.07 27.81
CA ALA A 238 -36.10 -16.16 28.53
C ALA A 238 -34.66 -15.83 28.98
N ALA A 239 -34.27 -16.34 30.15
CA ALA A 239 -32.88 -16.25 30.62
C ALA A 239 -31.92 -16.86 29.57
N GLY A 240 -30.85 -16.15 29.25
CA GLY A 240 -29.87 -16.56 28.24
C GLY A 240 -30.36 -16.51 26.78
N ALA A 241 -31.59 -16.07 26.51
CA ALA A 241 -32.09 -15.93 25.16
C ALA A 241 -31.23 -14.95 24.34
N VAL A 242 -31.04 -15.28 23.08
CA VAL A 242 -30.22 -14.48 22.14
C VAL A 242 -31.12 -13.94 21.04
N ASP A 243 -31.04 -12.65 20.83
CA ASP A 243 -31.66 -11.95 19.71
C ASP A 243 -30.58 -11.29 18.83
N VAL A 244 -30.84 -11.20 17.54
CA VAL A 244 -29.92 -10.54 16.59
C VAL A 244 -30.62 -9.35 15.93
N ILE A 245 -30.09 -8.17 16.15
CA ILE A 245 -30.51 -6.94 15.49
C ILE A 245 -29.71 -6.80 14.19
N GLY A 246 -30.33 -7.00 13.03
CA GLY A 246 -29.74 -6.66 11.74
C GLY A 246 -30.05 -5.22 11.37
N TYR A 247 -29.07 -4.43 10.98
CA TYR A 247 -29.25 -3.00 10.69
C TYR A 247 -28.64 -2.56 9.36
N TYR A 248 -29.19 -1.47 8.82
CA TYR A 248 -28.65 -0.73 7.67
C TYR A 248 -28.77 0.78 7.93
N VAL A 249 -27.68 1.50 7.69
CA VAL A 249 -27.60 2.96 7.85
C VAL A 249 -28.02 3.64 6.55
N GLU A 250 -29.17 4.27 6.53
CA GLU A 250 -29.68 4.99 5.38
C GLU A 250 -29.11 6.41 5.28
N SER A 251 -28.94 7.07 6.44
CA SER A 251 -28.40 8.43 6.53
C SER A 251 -27.73 8.66 7.89
N ALA A 252 -27.10 9.80 8.09
CA ALA A 252 -26.46 10.17 9.36
C ALA A 252 -27.42 10.18 10.58
N THR A 253 -28.75 10.17 10.36
CA THR A 253 -29.78 10.23 11.40
C THR A 253 -30.88 9.19 11.22
N ARG A 254 -30.66 8.18 10.34
CA ARG A 254 -31.64 7.14 10.06
C ARG A 254 -31.01 5.79 9.87
N ILE A 255 -31.40 4.83 10.71
CA ILE A 255 -30.92 3.45 10.71
C ILE A 255 -32.15 2.55 10.70
N THR A 256 -32.36 1.80 9.62
CA THR A 256 -33.42 0.79 9.57
C THR A 256 -32.89 -0.51 10.16
N PHE A 257 -33.68 -1.15 11.02
CA PHE A 257 -33.31 -2.41 11.64
C PHE A 257 -34.48 -3.38 11.78
N ARG A 258 -34.14 -4.65 11.98
CA ARG A 258 -35.04 -5.73 12.38
C ARG A 258 -34.41 -6.59 13.45
N ILE A 259 -35.23 -7.23 14.28
CA ILE A 259 -34.80 -8.20 15.28
C ILE A 259 -35.20 -9.60 14.81
N LEU A 260 -34.23 -10.50 14.81
CA LEU A 260 -34.43 -11.95 14.76
C LEU A 260 -34.43 -12.42 16.21
N SER A 261 -35.60 -12.86 16.67
CA SER A 261 -35.80 -13.21 18.07
C SER A 261 -35.52 -14.69 18.33
N ASN A 262 -35.00 -15.00 19.51
CA ASN A 262 -34.77 -16.34 20.03
C ASN A 262 -33.94 -17.22 19.07
N VAL A 263 -32.77 -16.76 18.71
CA VAL A 263 -31.82 -17.47 17.85
C VAL A 263 -31.05 -18.44 18.75
N SER A 264 -31.55 -19.62 18.97
CA SER A 264 -30.99 -20.65 19.84
C SER A 264 -30.53 -21.88 19.06
#